data_6b4c855a063c25693fd6e8a477169d13
#
_entry.id   6b4c855a063c25693fd6e8a477169d13
#
_cell.length_a   1.000
_cell.length_b   1.000
_cell.length_c   1.000
_cell.angle_alpha   90.00
_cell.angle_beta   90.00
_cell.angle_gamma   90.00
#
_symmetry.space_group_name_H-M   'P 1'
#
loop_
_entity.id
_entity.type
_entity.pdbx_description
1 polymer ?
#
loop_
_entity_poly.entity_id
_entity_poly.type
_entity_poly.pdbx_seq_one_letter_code
_entity_poly.pdbx_strand_id
1 'polypeptide(L)'
;VRGPLTKEQLEKMGYIVPDIYGDPAILLPLIYNPNVEKKYKYSVIPQFVVEKDFRERFHAENIISMNTNNYKQVIDNIKASEIVFTSSLHGIILAESYNVPAVFFRGLSKSVDFKYYDYYLSTGRPDIKIADTFEEAKKMSPLSIPDLTKLQQGLLDSFPYDLWEYKFWNKWQ
;
A
#
# COMPACT_ATOMS: atom_id res chain seq x y z
N VAL A 1 7.05 10.54 -8.10
CA VAL A 1 6.29 10.84 -6.85
C VAL A 1 5.11 9.89 -6.71
N ARG A 2 4.52 9.76 -5.48
CA ARG A 2 3.41 8.81 -5.26
C ARG A 2 2.16 9.20 -6.03
N GLY A 3 1.82 10.47 -6.08
CA GLY A 3 0.61 10.91 -6.75
C GLY A 3 0.59 12.40 -7.09
N PRO A 4 -0.53 12.85 -7.68
CA PRO A 4 -0.65 14.20 -8.22
C PRO A 4 -0.63 15.30 -7.16
N LEU A 5 -1.10 15.02 -5.92
CA LEU A 5 -1.07 16.03 -4.85
C LEU A 5 0.38 16.29 -4.39
N THR A 6 1.21 15.25 -4.33
CA THR A 6 2.64 15.41 -4.04
C THR A 6 3.33 16.21 -5.15
N LYS A 7 3.00 15.93 -6.42
CA LYS A 7 3.50 16.71 -7.56
C LYS A 7 3.15 18.18 -7.40
N GLU A 8 1.87 18.50 -7.18
CA GLU A 8 1.40 19.88 -7.01
C GLU A 8 2.14 20.63 -5.90
N GLN A 9 2.39 19.97 -4.76
CA GLN A 9 3.15 20.60 -3.67
C GLN A 9 4.60 20.90 -4.07
N LEU A 10 5.26 20.00 -4.76
CA LEU A 10 6.64 20.19 -5.20
C LEU A 10 6.73 21.28 -6.30
N GLU A 11 5.78 21.34 -7.22
CA GLU A 11 5.72 22.39 -8.24
C GLU A 11 5.51 23.79 -7.62
N LYS A 12 4.68 23.91 -6.58
CA LYS A 12 4.55 25.14 -5.79
C LYS A 12 5.86 25.57 -5.11
N MET A 13 6.75 24.63 -4.85
CA MET A 13 8.10 24.88 -4.30
C MET A 13 9.14 25.16 -5.40
N GLY A 14 8.74 25.18 -6.70
CA GLY A 14 9.60 25.49 -7.83
C GLY A 14 10.30 24.28 -8.46
N TYR A 15 9.94 23.04 -8.09
CA TYR A 15 10.50 21.86 -8.71
C TYR A 15 9.76 21.47 -10.00
N ILE A 16 10.48 20.94 -10.97
CA ILE A 16 9.89 20.30 -12.15
C ILE A 16 9.65 18.82 -11.82
N VAL A 17 8.39 18.39 -11.88
CA VAL A 17 8.00 17.03 -11.50
C VAL A 17 7.29 16.35 -12.67
N PRO A 18 7.83 15.25 -13.22
CA PRO A 18 7.18 14.52 -14.31
C PRO A 18 5.87 13.84 -13.85
N ASP A 19 4.97 13.60 -14.81
CA ASP A 19 3.69 12.90 -14.60
C ASP A 19 3.87 11.38 -14.45
N ILE A 20 4.79 10.99 -13.58
CA ILE A 20 5.07 9.59 -13.24
C ILE A 20 4.72 9.41 -11.78
N TYR A 21 3.70 8.57 -11.55
CA TYR A 21 3.16 8.32 -10.22
C TYR A 21 3.33 6.85 -9.82
N GLY A 22 3.35 6.62 -8.53
CA GLY A 22 3.33 5.29 -7.95
C GLY A 22 4.20 5.18 -6.69
N ASP A 23 3.86 4.22 -5.88
CA ASP A 23 4.70 3.79 -4.75
C ASP A 23 5.53 2.58 -5.20
N PRO A 24 6.85 2.52 -4.95
CA PRO A 24 7.68 1.39 -5.37
C PRO A 24 7.18 0.02 -4.89
N ALA A 25 6.38 -0.04 -3.83
CA ALA A 25 5.79 -1.29 -3.34
C ALA A 25 4.88 -1.98 -4.36
N ILE A 26 4.33 -1.24 -5.36
CA ILE A 26 3.55 -1.87 -6.43
C ILE A 26 4.39 -2.76 -7.35
N LEU A 27 5.72 -2.67 -7.30
CA LEU A 27 6.64 -3.51 -8.07
C LEU A 27 6.95 -4.85 -7.39
N LEU A 28 6.59 -5.03 -6.12
CA LEU A 28 6.90 -6.26 -5.38
C LEU A 28 6.36 -7.54 -6.03
N PRO A 29 5.19 -7.57 -6.69
CA PRO A 29 4.73 -8.77 -7.40
C PRO A 29 5.65 -9.22 -8.54
N LEU A 30 6.49 -8.34 -9.09
CA LEU A 30 7.49 -8.68 -10.11
C LEU A 30 8.68 -9.45 -9.51
N ILE A 31 8.91 -9.30 -8.20
CA ILE A 31 10.04 -9.90 -7.47
C ILE A 31 9.60 -11.14 -6.69
N TYR A 32 8.44 -11.05 -6.04
CA TYR A 32 7.91 -12.11 -5.20
C TYR A 32 6.38 -12.21 -5.35
N ASN A 33 5.91 -13.27 -6.02
CA ASN A 33 4.47 -13.50 -6.24
C ASN A 33 4.12 -14.98 -5.96
N PRO A 34 4.08 -15.39 -4.69
CA PRO A 34 3.80 -16.77 -4.31
C PRO A 34 2.35 -17.16 -4.65
N ASN A 35 2.12 -18.43 -4.91
CA ASN A 35 0.76 -18.97 -4.94
C ASN A 35 0.36 -19.35 -3.51
N VAL A 36 -0.64 -18.66 -2.94
CA VAL A 36 -1.08 -18.85 -1.55
C VAL A 36 -2.57 -19.12 -1.54
N GLU A 37 -2.97 -20.18 -0.86
CA GLU A 37 -4.38 -20.49 -0.64
C GLU A 37 -5.04 -19.52 0.34
N LYS A 38 -6.31 -19.21 0.10
CA LYS A 38 -7.11 -18.39 1.02
C LYS A 38 -7.35 -19.13 2.33
N LYS A 39 -6.99 -18.51 3.45
CA LYS A 39 -7.12 -19.06 4.81
C LYS A 39 -7.98 -18.20 5.72
N TYR A 40 -8.01 -16.88 5.44
CA TYR A 40 -8.66 -15.90 6.28
C TYR A 40 -9.78 -15.22 5.51
N LYS A 41 -10.98 -15.14 6.07
CA LYS A 41 -12.07 -14.32 5.52
C LYS A 41 -11.64 -12.85 5.44
N TYR A 42 -10.91 -12.40 6.44
CA TYR A 42 -10.28 -11.09 6.41
C TYR A 42 -9.01 -11.07 7.27
N SER A 43 -8.16 -10.09 6.98
CA SER A 43 -7.05 -9.70 7.84
C SER A 43 -7.05 -8.21 8.09
N VAL A 44 -6.39 -7.78 9.16
CA VAL A 44 -6.26 -6.37 9.50
C VAL A 44 -4.80 -5.97 9.49
N ILE A 45 -4.51 -4.85 8.83
CA ILE A 45 -3.18 -4.22 8.84
C ILE A 45 -3.31 -2.87 9.52
N PRO A 46 -3.11 -2.79 10.84
CA PRO A 46 -3.13 -1.52 11.54
C PRO A 46 -1.91 -0.68 11.18
N GLN A 47 -2.03 0.63 11.34
CA GLN A 47 -0.87 1.50 11.27
C GLN A 47 0.12 1.14 12.38
N PHE A 48 1.41 1.07 12.04
CA PHE A 48 2.49 0.62 12.94
C PHE A 48 2.43 1.26 14.33
N VAL A 49 2.24 2.58 14.40
CA VAL A 49 2.24 3.33 15.67
C VAL A 49 1.08 3.00 16.61
N VAL A 50 0.02 2.41 16.09
CA VAL A 50 -1.19 2.04 16.88
C VAL A 50 -1.46 0.53 16.91
N GLU A 51 -0.53 -0.28 16.41
CA GLU A 51 -0.72 -1.73 16.30
C GLU A 51 -0.95 -2.39 17.67
N LYS A 52 -0.19 -1.99 18.69
CA LYS A 52 -0.34 -2.52 20.05
C LYS A 52 -1.73 -2.23 20.59
N ASP A 53 -2.15 -0.98 20.55
CA ASP A 53 -3.47 -0.56 21.04
C ASP A 53 -4.59 -1.24 20.25
N PHE A 54 -4.38 -1.46 18.94
CA PHE A 54 -5.33 -2.17 18.10
C PHE A 54 -5.48 -3.63 18.53
N ARG A 55 -4.38 -4.34 18.79
CA ARG A 55 -4.38 -5.73 19.26
C ARG A 55 -5.09 -5.89 20.62
N GLU A 56 -4.95 -4.91 21.49
CA GLU A 56 -5.61 -4.93 22.82
C GLU A 56 -7.13 -4.69 22.73
N ARG A 57 -7.58 -3.92 21.75
CA ARG A 57 -9.00 -3.52 21.61
C ARG A 57 -9.81 -4.38 20.66
N PHE A 58 -9.19 -4.99 19.67
CA PHE A 58 -9.89 -5.69 18.60
C PHE A 58 -9.42 -7.14 18.48
N HIS A 59 -10.39 -8.03 18.54
CA HIS A 59 -10.19 -9.46 18.24
C HIS A 59 -10.39 -9.67 16.74
N ALA A 60 -9.34 -9.48 15.96
CA ALA A 60 -9.35 -9.76 14.53
C ALA A 60 -8.84 -11.16 14.25
N GLU A 61 -9.36 -11.80 13.21
CA GLU A 61 -8.99 -13.16 12.82
C GLU A 61 -7.51 -13.29 12.52
N ASN A 62 -6.96 -12.31 11.81
CA ASN A 62 -5.53 -12.23 11.53
C ASN A 62 -5.08 -10.77 11.49
N ILE A 63 -4.14 -10.43 12.35
CA ILE A 63 -3.50 -9.10 12.36
C ILE A 63 -2.10 -9.23 11.78
N ILE A 64 -1.89 -8.58 10.64
CA ILE A 64 -0.61 -8.56 9.93
C ILE A 64 0.18 -7.34 10.40
N SER A 65 1.32 -7.57 11.03
CA SER A 65 2.25 -6.51 11.41
C SER A 65 3.09 -6.06 10.22
N MET A 66 3.20 -4.75 10.06
CA MET A 66 4.14 -4.14 9.10
C MET A 66 5.51 -3.86 9.75
N ASN A 67 5.66 -4.11 11.04
CA ASN A 67 6.92 -3.97 11.78
C ASN A 67 7.71 -5.28 11.73
N THR A 68 8.26 -5.60 10.58
CA THR A 68 9.02 -6.82 10.36
C THR A 68 10.02 -6.67 9.22
N ASN A 69 11.13 -7.41 9.30
CA ASN A 69 12.07 -7.55 8.18
C ASN A 69 11.69 -8.69 7.23
N ASN A 70 10.67 -9.48 7.57
CA ASN A 70 10.18 -10.58 6.74
C ASN A 70 9.01 -10.13 5.85
N TYR A 71 9.31 -9.36 4.80
CA TYR A 71 8.30 -8.88 3.87
C TYR A 71 7.55 -10.02 3.14
N LYS A 72 8.20 -11.17 2.93
CA LYS A 72 7.56 -12.33 2.30
C LYS A 72 6.40 -12.85 3.13
N GLN A 73 6.58 -12.96 4.43
CA GLN A 73 5.50 -13.38 5.34
C GLN A 73 4.33 -12.38 5.34
N VAL A 74 4.60 -11.08 5.24
CA VAL A 74 3.54 -10.06 5.11
C VAL A 74 2.74 -10.32 3.83
N ILE A 75 3.41 -10.52 2.70
CA ILE A 75 2.78 -10.80 1.41
C ILE A 75 1.96 -12.10 1.46
N ASP A 76 2.52 -13.18 2.01
CA ASP A 76 1.84 -14.47 2.14
C ASP A 76 0.54 -14.33 2.94
N ASN A 77 0.57 -13.61 4.07
CA ASN A 77 -0.61 -13.36 4.88
C ASN A 77 -1.64 -12.47 4.16
N ILE A 78 -1.21 -11.45 3.43
CA ILE A 78 -2.11 -10.64 2.58
C ILE A 78 -2.78 -11.54 1.54
N LYS A 79 -2.01 -12.34 0.80
CA LYS A 79 -2.53 -13.24 -0.23
C LYS A 79 -3.42 -14.35 0.34
N ALA A 80 -3.19 -14.77 1.57
CA ALA A 80 -4.02 -15.73 2.28
C ALA A 80 -5.38 -15.16 2.73
N SER A 81 -5.61 -13.84 2.59
CA SER A 81 -6.83 -13.16 3.01
C SER A 81 -7.77 -12.92 1.83
N GLU A 82 -9.10 -13.07 2.04
CA GLU A 82 -10.09 -12.71 1.02
C GLU A 82 -10.22 -11.20 0.88
N ILE A 83 -10.10 -10.46 2.01
CA ILE A 83 -10.14 -9.00 2.08
C ILE A 83 -9.19 -8.51 3.16
N VAL A 84 -8.64 -7.31 2.97
CA VAL A 84 -7.80 -6.63 3.95
C VAL A 84 -8.48 -5.35 4.44
N PHE A 85 -8.63 -5.21 5.75
CA PHE A 85 -8.98 -3.94 6.39
C PHE A 85 -7.70 -3.28 6.89
N THR A 86 -7.48 -2.01 6.56
CA THR A 86 -6.20 -1.40 6.91
C THR A 86 -6.31 0.09 7.25
N SER A 87 -5.53 0.49 8.25
CA SER A 87 -5.25 1.91 8.53
C SER A 87 -3.84 2.32 8.08
N SER A 88 -3.13 1.41 7.40
CA SER A 88 -1.80 1.66 6.84
C SER A 88 -1.87 1.90 5.33
N LEU A 89 -1.19 2.94 4.84
CA LEU A 89 -1.10 3.18 3.39
C LEU A 89 -0.46 2.00 2.65
N HIS A 90 0.66 1.49 3.16
CA HIS A 90 1.30 0.31 2.54
C HIS A 90 0.43 -0.94 2.65
N GLY A 91 -0.47 -1.02 3.65
CA GLY A 91 -1.46 -2.09 3.71
C GLY A 91 -2.41 -2.07 2.52
N ILE A 92 -2.88 -0.87 2.09
CA ILE A 92 -3.69 -0.71 0.87
C ILE A 92 -2.88 -1.08 -0.36
N ILE A 93 -1.72 -0.44 -0.53
CA ILE A 93 -0.87 -0.59 -1.70
C ILE A 93 -0.48 -2.05 -1.93
N LEU A 94 -0.04 -2.75 -0.89
CA LEU A 94 0.34 -4.15 -0.98
C LEU A 94 -0.86 -5.05 -1.27
N ALA A 95 -1.98 -4.87 -0.59
CA ALA A 95 -3.17 -5.67 -0.86
C ALA A 95 -3.59 -5.56 -2.33
N GLU A 96 -3.73 -4.35 -2.85
CA GLU A 96 -4.12 -4.08 -4.23
C GLU A 96 -3.08 -4.58 -5.24
N SER A 97 -1.78 -4.45 -4.95
CA SER A 97 -0.70 -4.95 -5.80
C SER A 97 -0.73 -6.48 -5.96
N TYR A 98 -1.21 -7.18 -4.96
CA TYR A 98 -1.39 -8.63 -4.98
C TYR A 98 -2.83 -9.07 -5.29
N ASN A 99 -3.62 -8.18 -5.85
CA ASN A 99 -5.01 -8.43 -6.24
C ASN A 99 -5.90 -8.89 -5.07
N VAL A 100 -5.68 -8.34 -3.88
CA VAL A 100 -6.50 -8.57 -2.70
C VAL A 100 -7.30 -7.30 -2.42
N PRO A 101 -8.64 -7.37 -2.33
CA PRO A 101 -9.47 -6.22 -2.02
C PRO A 101 -9.09 -5.59 -0.67
N ALA A 102 -9.09 -4.26 -0.60
CA ALA A 102 -8.77 -3.54 0.62
C ALA A 102 -9.82 -2.48 0.97
N VAL A 103 -10.08 -2.32 2.25
CA VAL A 103 -10.90 -1.23 2.80
C VAL A 103 -10.07 -0.42 3.76
N PHE A 104 -10.01 0.88 3.50
CA PHE A 104 -9.30 1.81 4.37
C PHE A 104 -10.19 2.31 5.53
N PHE A 105 -9.62 2.36 6.72
CA PHE A 105 -10.22 3.00 7.89
C PHE A 105 -9.18 3.81 8.68
N ARG A 106 -9.59 4.92 9.28
CA ARG A 106 -8.68 5.76 10.09
C ARG A 106 -8.26 5.07 11.38
N GLY A 107 -9.19 4.38 12.02
CA GLY A 107 -8.94 3.67 13.27
C GLY A 107 -8.47 4.60 14.38
N LEU A 108 -7.42 4.20 15.09
CA LEU A 108 -6.83 4.98 16.19
C LEU A 108 -5.81 6.03 15.72
N SER A 109 -5.56 6.09 14.41
CA SER A 109 -4.56 7.00 13.86
C SER A 109 -5.14 8.39 13.63
N LYS A 110 -4.40 9.42 14.07
CA LYS A 110 -4.63 10.83 13.73
C LYS A 110 -3.84 11.27 12.48
N SER A 111 -3.48 10.33 11.61
CA SER A 111 -2.68 10.64 10.43
C SER A 111 -3.44 11.55 9.47
N VAL A 112 -2.69 12.42 8.79
CA VAL A 112 -3.22 13.28 7.74
C VAL A 112 -3.63 12.43 6.54
N ASP A 113 -4.83 12.62 6.04
CA ASP A 113 -5.40 11.84 4.94
C ASP A 113 -4.70 12.07 3.58
N PHE A 114 -3.88 13.13 3.47
CA PHE A 114 -3.17 13.53 2.25
C PHE A 114 -2.53 12.37 1.48
N LYS A 115 -1.77 11.52 2.18
CA LYS A 115 -1.04 10.41 1.55
C LYS A 115 -1.95 9.33 0.96
N TYR A 116 -3.16 9.18 1.51
CA TYR A 116 -4.15 8.22 1.02
C TYR A 116 -4.84 8.79 -0.22
N TYR A 117 -5.30 10.03 -0.17
CA TYR A 117 -5.87 10.71 -1.34
C TYR A 117 -4.86 10.77 -2.49
N ASP A 118 -3.60 11.07 -2.21
CA ASP A 118 -2.54 11.11 -3.22
C ASP A 118 -2.37 9.77 -3.93
N TYR A 119 -2.39 8.65 -3.20
CA TYR A 119 -2.35 7.32 -3.78
C TYR A 119 -3.61 6.98 -4.58
N TYR A 120 -4.79 7.21 -4.03
CA TYR A 120 -6.03 6.91 -4.74
C TYR A 120 -6.17 7.72 -6.02
N LEU A 121 -5.82 8.99 -5.99
CA LEU A 121 -5.79 9.83 -7.19
C LEU A 121 -4.79 9.32 -8.24
N SER A 122 -3.62 8.83 -7.83
CA SER A 122 -2.64 8.25 -8.76
C SER A 122 -3.16 7.01 -9.48
N THR A 123 -4.13 6.31 -8.89
CA THR A 123 -4.80 5.14 -9.46
C THR A 123 -6.13 5.46 -10.13
N GLY A 124 -6.45 6.74 -10.35
CA GLY A 124 -7.66 7.20 -11.04
C GLY A 124 -8.96 7.08 -10.21
N ARG A 125 -8.85 7.01 -8.87
CA ARG A 125 -9.98 6.84 -7.95
C ARG A 125 -10.15 8.06 -7.04
N PRO A 126 -10.80 9.16 -7.50
CA PRO A 126 -10.96 10.38 -6.71
C PRO A 126 -12.00 10.24 -5.59
N ASP A 127 -13.01 9.39 -5.79
CA ASP A 127 -14.18 9.27 -4.89
C ASP A 127 -13.95 8.16 -3.86
N ILE A 128 -13.01 8.36 -2.94
CA ILE A 128 -12.78 7.40 -1.88
C ILE A 128 -13.70 7.62 -0.69
N LYS A 129 -14.19 6.50 -0.15
CA LYS A 129 -14.90 6.48 1.14
C LYS A 129 -13.97 5.95 2.20
N ILE A 130 -13.80 6.71 3.27
CA ILE A 130 -12.93 6.35 4.39
C ILE A 130 -13.81 6.08 5.60
N ALA A 131 -13.72 4.89 6.17
CA ALA A 131 -14.36 4.59 7.43
C ALA A 131 -13.59 5.25 8.59
N ASP A 132 -14.30 5.74 9.59
CA ASP A 132 -13.64 6.27 10.79
C ASP A 132 -13.22 5.15 11.74
N THR A 133 -13.96 4.06 11.76
CA THR A 133 -13.72 2.93 12.66
C THR A 133 -13.60 1.59 11.90
N PHE A 134 -13.01 0.60 12.54
CA PHE A 134 -12.96 -0.77 12.00
C PHE A 134 -14.37 -1.37 11.84
N GLU A 135 -15.29 -1.07 12.76
CA GLU A 135 -16.67 -1.57 12.69
C GLU A 135 -17.45 -0.99 11.51
N GLU A 136 -17.19 0.27 11.15
CA GLU A 136 -17.72 0.88 9.92
C GLU A 136 -17.10 0.24 8.68
N ALA A 137 -15.78 0.06 8.68
CA ALA A 137 -15.07 -0.55 7.56
C ALA A 137 -15.61 -1.94 7.21
N LYS A 138 -15.95 -2.75 8.20
CA LYS A 138 -16.55 -4.09 7.99
C LYS A 138 -17.90 -4.05 7.26
N LYS A 139 -18.60 -2.93 7.25
CA LYS A 139 -19.88 -2.74 6.55
C LYS A 139 -19.70 -2.18 5.15
N MET A 140 -18.48 -1.75 4.79
CA MET A 140 -18.19 -1.17 3.50
C MET A 140 -17.76 -2.24 2.49
N SER A 141 -18.14 -2.04 1.24
CA SER A 141 -17.56 -2.80 0.13
C SER A 141 -16.21 -2.20 -0.25
N PRO A 142 -15.21 -3.03 -0.57
CA PRO A 142 -13.94 -2.53 -1.10
C PRO A 142 -14.16 -1.82 -2.43
N LEU A 143 -13.29 -0.86 -2.73
CA LEU A 143 -13.21 -0.28 -4.05
C LEU A 143 -12.68 -1.34 -5.05
N SER A 144 -12.96 -1.12 -6.33
CA SER A 144 -12.36 -1.94 -7.40
C SER A 144 -10.84 -1.85 -7.30
N ILE A 145 -10.18 -2.98 -7.45
CA ILE A 145 -8.72 -3.05 -7.53
C ILE A 145 -8.28 -2.34 -8.81
N PRO A 146 -7.34 -1.38 -8.73
CA PRO A 146 -6.89 -0.66 -9.91
C PRO A 146 -5.97 -1.52 -10.79
N ASP A 147 -5.98 -1.25 -12.08
CA ASP A 147 -4.90 -1.72 -12.95
C ASP A 147 -3.64 -0.88 -12.70
N LEU A 148 -2.62 -1.51 -12.15
CA LEU A 148 -1.36 -0.86 -11.80
C LEU A 148 -0.30 -0.95 -12.91
N THR A 149 -0.58 -1.61 -14.02
CA THR A 149 0.40 -1.89 -15.08
C THR A 149 1.09 -0.62 -15.59
N LYS A 150 0.31 0.43 -15.87
CA LYS A 150 0.87 1.71 -16.35
C LYS A 150 1.76 2.39 -15.30
N LEU A 151 1.37 2.34 -14.03
CA LEU A 151 2.16 2.92 -12.94
C LEU A 151 3.44 2.13 -12.71
N GLN A 152 3.37 0.80 -12.75
CA GLN A 152 4.54 -0.08 -12.64
C GLN A 152 5.54 0.22 -13.77
N GLN A 153 5.07 0.29 -15.02
CA GLN A 153 5.93 0.61 -16.16
C GLN A 153 6.58 1.99 -16.01
N GLY A 154 5.79 3.02 -15.64
CA GLY A 154 6.33 4.36 -15.42
C GLY A 154 7.41 4.41 -14.34
N LEU A 155 7.26 3.67 -13.24
CA LEU A 155 8.28 3.57 -12.20
C LEU A 155 9.55 2.87 -12.70
N LEU A 156 9.42 1.79 -13.48
CA LEU A 156 10.56 1.08 -14.06
C LEU A 156 11.31 1.96 -15.05
N ASP A 157 10.60 2.63 -15.95
CA ASP A 157 11.19 3.49 -16.98
C ASP A 157 11.89 4.73 -16.38
N SER A 158 11.39 5.22 -15.24
CA SER A 158 11.96 6.39 -14.57
C SER A 158 13.09 6.08 -13.58
N PHE A 159 13.39 4.81 -13.36
CA PHE A 159 14.46 4.44 -12.45
C PHE A 159 15.82 4.81 -13.05
N PRO A 160 16.69 5.51 -12.32
CA PRO A 160 17.97 5.98 -12.83
C PRO A 160 19.03 4.85 -12.84
N TYR A 161 18.86 3.89 -13.75
CA TYR A 161 19.71 2.70 -13.84
C TYR A 161 21.20 3.05 -14.04
N ASP A 162 21.48 4.12 -14.78
CA ASP A 162 22.83 4.63 -15.03
C ASP A 162 23.57 5.04 -13.74
N LEU A 163 22.84 5.52 -12.72
CA LEU A 163 23.43 5.84 -11.41
C LEU A 163 23.75 4.60 -10.58
N TRP A 164 23.19 3.45 -10.94
CA TRP A 164 23.35 2.17 -10.24
C TRP A 164 24.27 1.22 -10.97
N GLU A 165 24.80 1.60 -12.15
CA GLU A 165 25.71 0.76 -12.90
C GLU A 165 27.02 0.50 -12.16
N TYR A 166 27.32 -0.77 -11.98
CA TYR A 166 28.61 -1.41 -11.75
C TYR A 166 29.29 -1.31 -10.37
N LYS A 167 29.13 -0.25 -9.57
CA LYS A 167 29.95 -0.12 -8.34
C LYS A 167 29.31 -0.72 -7.10
N PHE A 168 28.01 -0.90 -7.06
CA PHE A 168 27.29 -1.38 -5.88
C PHE A 168 26.95 -2.88 -5.90
N TRP A 169 26.63 -3.45 -7.05
CA TRP A 169 26.24 -4.85 -7.15
C TRP A 169 27.39 -5.83 -6.87
N ASN A 170 28.63 -5.49 -7.21
CA ASN A 170 29.81 -6.33 -6.99
C ASN A 170 30.31 -6.35 -5.53
N LYS A 171 29.70 -5.60 -4.62
CA LYS A 171 30.02 -5.65 -3.18
C LYS A 171 29.15 -6.63 -2.39
N TRP A 172 28.14 -7.22 -3.00
CA TRP A 172 27.17 -8.09 -2.36
C TRP A 172 27.10 -9.50 -2.98
N GLN A 173 27.97 -9.81 -3.89
CA GLN A 173 28.33 -11.15 -4.32
C GLN A 173 29.59 -11.57 -3.57
#